data_44bc64513455f00fb72f8b418768b437
#
_entry.id   44bc64513455f00fb72f8b418768b437
#
_cell.length_a   1.000
_cell.length_b   1.000
_cell.length_c   1.000
_cell.angle_alpha   90.00
_cell.angle_beta   90.00
_cell.angle_gamma   90.00
#
_symmetry.space_group_name_H-M   'P 1'
#
loop_
_entity.id
_entity.type
_entity.pdbx_description
1 polymer ?
#
loop_
_entity_poly.entity_id
_entity_poly.type
_entity_poly.pdbx_seq_one_letter_code
_entity_poly.pdbx_strand_id
1 'polypeptide(L)'
;MAKPIVAIVGRPNVGKSTLFNKLIGKRVSIVDDTPGVTRDRIYGDTEWKGRKIMLIDTGGIEPDSDDTILSGMRAQAELAVETASVIIFVTDLKSGVTAADEEIAAMLRKSGKPILLCVNKCDAVGDMPPEFYEFYNLGLSEPIGVSSVHGHGTGDLLDAVMENLPDLSFSDEDPDTIEVAVIGKPNAGKSSLVNKISGEERSIVSDIAGTTRDAIDTLVENKFGRFNFIDTAGLRRKSKIEDKIEKYSVLRAKMAIERANVCVIMIDGTDGFTEQDSKVAGLALEQGKACIIVVNKWDIVEKDGQTMDSYRKKLAVDFSFMSFAPIIFISAKTGQRIDKLFELIKYVYAQNAMRISTGKLNDILADATSRVQPPTDKGKRLRIYYMTQASTCPPTFVCFCNNKDLFHFSYQRYLENQIRSVFGLEGTPVKFVIRERGEK
;
A
#
# COMPACT_ATOMS: atom_id res chain seq x y z
N MET A 1 4.58 -9.48 -6.11
CA MET A 1 3.23 -9.72 -6.66
C MET A 1 2.23 -8.91 -5.84
N ALA A 2 1.40 -8.11 -6.49
CA ALA A 2 0.34 -7.38 -5.83
C ALA A 2 -0.72 -8.36 -5.32
N LYS A 3 -1.21 -8.15 -4.09
CA LYS A 3 -2.28 -8.96 -3.53
C LYS A 3 -3.61 -8.55 -4.18
N PRO A 4 -4.45 -9.50 -4.62
CA PRO A 4 -5.78 -9.16 -5.08
C PRO A 4 -6.61 -8.56 -3.94
N ILE A 5 -7.45 -7.60 -4.29
CA ILE A 5 -8.25 -6.83 -3.34
C ILE A 5 -9.67 -7.36 -3.35
N VAL A 6 -10.22 -7.59 -2.16
CA VAL A 6 -11.60 -8.01 -1.95
C VAL A 6 -12.30 -6.98 -1.07
N ALA A 7 -13.31 -6.29 -1.61
CA ALA A 7 -14.06 -5.29 -0.88
C ALA A 7 -15.34 -5.86 -0.27
N ILE A 8 -15.62 -5.50 0.97
CA ILE A 8 -16.84 -5.86 1.69
C ILE A 8 -17.77 -4.64 1.68
N VAL A 9 -18.91 -4.77 0.99
CA VAL A 9 -19.91 -3.72 0.80
C VAL A 9 -21.26 -4.16 1.39
N GLY A 10 -22.07 -3.25 1.83
CA GLY A 10 -23.40 -3.50 2.35
C GLY A 10 -23.88 -2.37 3.25
N ARG A 11 -25.17 -2.37 3.59
CA ARG A 11 -25.77 -1.36 4.46
C ARG A 11 -25.19 -1.36 5.88
N PRO A 12 -25.39 -0.31 6.67
CA PRO A 12 -25.01 -0.28 8.08
C PRO A 12 -25.64 -1.45 8.87
N ASN A 13 -24.94 -1.95 9.87
CA ASN A 13 -25.38 -2.96 10.83
C ASN A 13 -25.68 -4.39 10.26
N VAL A 14 -25.34 -4.67 9.00
CA VAL A 14 -25.40 -6.05 8.47
C VAL A 14 -24.24 -6.93 8.96
N GLY A 15 -23.26 -6.36 9.65
CA GLY A 15 -22.13 -7.08 10.25
C GLY A 15 -20.87 -7.12 9.38
N LYS A 16 -20.67 -6.16 8.47
CA LYS A 16 -19.44 -6.05 7.63
C LYS A 16 -18.16 -6.12 8.43
N SER A 17 -18.01 -5.24 9.44
CA SER A 17 -16.79 -5.19 10.26
C SER A 17 -16.60 -6.45 11.11
N THR A 18 -17.68 -7.10 11.54
CA THR A 18 -17.62 -8.39 12.23
C THR A 18 -17.11 -9.48 11.28
N LEU A 19 -17.64 -9.51 10.05
CA LEU A 19 -17.18 -10.42 9.00
C LEU A 19 -15.72 -10.17 8.66
N PHE A 20 -15.35 -8.92 8.40
CA PHE A 20 -13.97 -8.50 8.12
C PHE A 20 -12.99 -8.99 9.20
N ASN A 21 -13.29 -8.72 10.47
CA ASN A 21 -12.45 -9.16 11.60
C ASN A 21 -12.38 -10.70 11.69
N LYS A 22 -13.45 -11.39 11.34
CA LYS A 22 -13.49 -12.86 11.34
C LYS A 22 -12.64 -13.45 10.22
N LEU A 23 -12.69 -12.88 9.01
CA LEU A 23 -11.94 -13.33 7.84
C LEU A 23 -10.44 -13.07 7.96
N ILE A 24 -10.03 -11.97 8.60
CA ILE A 24 -8.61 -11.70 8.87
C ILE A 24 -8.04 -12.68 9.89
N GLY A 25 -8.88 -13.22 10.80
CA GLY A 25 -8.48 -14.18 11.82
C GLY A 25 -7.61 -13.56 12.92
N LYS A 26 -7.37 -14.32 14.02
CA LYS A 26 -6.54 -13.90 15.18
C LYS A 26 -5.03 -13.80 14.89
N ARG A 27 -4.58 -13.98 13.65
CA ARG A 27 -3.17 -13.97 13.23
C ARG A 27 -2.69 -12.65 12.63
N VAL A 28 -3.37 -11.55 12.86
CA VAL A 28 -2.74 -10.24 12.75
C VAL A 28 -1.96 -10.01 14.03
N SER A 29 -0.85 -10.72 14.12
CA SER A 29 0.15 -10.49 15.15
C SER A 29 0.92 -9.22 14.82
N ILE A 30 1.00 -8.36 15.83
CA ILE A 30 2.06 -7.37 16.05
C ILE A 30 2.12 -6.28 14.97
N VAL A 31 1.19 -5.34 15.10
CA VAL A 31 1.54 -3.95 14.82
C VAL A 31 2.03 -3.39 16.14
N ASP A 32 3.32 -3.03 16.20
CA ASP A 32 3.91 -2.28 17.28
C ASP A 32 3.01 -1.09 17.65
N ASP A 33 2.84 -0.87 18.96
CA ASP A 33 2.20 0.31 19.54
C ASP A 33 3.03 1.57 19.22
N THR A 34 2.97 2.05 17.98
CA THR A 34 3.48 3.37 17.64
C THR A 34 2.42 4.41 17.97
N PRO A 35 2.68 5.39 18.86
CA PRO A 35 1.74 6.44 19.19
C PRO A 35 1.46 7.32 17.96
N GLY A 36 0.20 7.39 17.53
CA GLY A 36 -0.25 8.29 16.45
C GLY A 36 -1.05 7.62 15.32
N VAL A 37 -1.21 6.30 15.31
CA VAL A 37 -2.04 5.61 14.31
C VAL A 37 -3.44 5.37 14.88
N THR A 38 -4.42 6.04 14.32
CA THR A 38 -5.84 5.84 14.63
C THR A 38 -6.26 4.40 14.36
N ARG A 39 -6.99 3.78 15.29
CA ARG A 39 -7.45 2.39 15.32
C ARG A 39 -8.51 2.02 14.26
N ASP A 40 -8.69 2.77 13.21
CA ASP A 40 -9.66 2.48 12.16
C ASP A 40 -9.08 1.45 11.18
N ARG A 41 -9.28 0.16 11.49
CA ARG A 41 -8.89 -0.95 10.61
C ARG A 41 -9.88 -1.07 9.44
N ILE A 42 -9.65 -0.27 8.40
CA ILE A 42 -10.44 -0.30 7.16
C ILE A 42 -9.98 -1.43 6.22
N TYR A 43 -8.78 -2.00 6.42
CA TYR A 43 -8.18 -3.04 5.58
C TYR A 43 -7.34 -4.01 6.41
N GLY A 44 -7.18 -5.21 5.89
CA GLY A 44 -6.34 -6.25 6.50
C GLY A 44 -5.97 -7.33 5.51
N ASP A 45 -4.82 -7.95 5.76
CA ASP A 45 -4.34 -9.08 4.99
C ASP A 45 -4.90 -10.39 5.54
N THR A 46 -5.28 -11.28 4.65
CA THR A 46 -5.59 -12.68 5.00
C THR A 46 -4.98 -13.61 3.97
N GLU A 47 -4.80 -14.88 4.37
CA GLU A 47 -4.28 -15.93 3.50
C GLU A 47 -5.25 -17.12 3.52
N TRP A 48 -5.65 -17.57 2.32
CA TRP A 48 -6.49 -18.73 2.15
C TRP A 48 -5.96 -19.63 1.03
N LYS A 49 -5.87 -20.92 1.28
CA LYS A 49 -5.31 -21.92 0.34
C LYS A 49 -3.96 -21.49 -0.29
N GLY A 50 -3.09 -20.83 0.51
CA GLY A 50 -1.78 -20.37 0.08
C GLY A 50 -1.76 -19.07 -0.74
N ARG A 51 -2.93 -18.48 -1.03
CA ARG A 51 -3.04 -17.16 -1.70
C ARG A 51 -3.29 -16.06 -0.68
N LYS A 52 -2.51 -15.00 -0.78
CA LYS A 52 -2.68 -13.80 0.05
C LYS A 52 -3.62 -12.83 -0.65
N ILE A 53 -4.60 -12.32 0.08
CA ILE A 53 -5.55 -11.31 -0.37
C ILE A 53 -5.59 -10.15 0.61
N MET A 54 -5.94 -8.96 0.13
CA MET A 54 -6.25 -7.80 0.95
C MET A 54 -7.77 -7.64 1.04
N LEU A 55 -8.30 -7.64 2.26
CA LEU A 55 -9.70 -7.33 2.54
C LEU A 55 -9.85 -5.84 2.86
N ILE A 56 -10.92 -5.23 2.35
CA ILE A 56 -11.30 -3.85 2.66
C ILE A 56 -12.71 -3.83 3.27
N ASP A 57 -12.83 -3.31 4.50
CA ASP A 57 -14.14 -2.98 5.10
C ASP A 57 -14.56 -1.57 4.69
N THR A 58 -15.47 -1.48 3.73
CA THR A 58 -15.99 -0.18 3.30
C THR A 58 -16.91 0.47 4.33
N GLY A 59 -17.38 -0.27 5.33
CA GLY A 59 -18.24 0.24 6.42
C GLY A 59 -17.55 1.19 7.39
N GLY A 60 -16.20 1.11 7.52
CA GLY A 60 -15.42 2.08 8.28
C GLY A 60 -15.24 3.44 7.57
N ILE A 61 -15.82 3.59 6.37
CA ILE A 61 -15.72 4.78 5.52
C ILE A 61 -17.09 5.48 5.52
N GLU A 62 -17.55 5.93 6.68
CA GLU A 62 -18.76 6.74 6.76
C GLU A 62 -18.45 8.21 6.43
N PRO A 63 -19.25 8.88 5.58
CA PRO A 63 -19.16 10.33 5.40
C PRO A 63 -19.60 11.03 6.69
N ASP A 64 -18.83 12.01 7.15
CA ASP A 64 -19.10 12.83 8.33
C ASP A 64 -20.23 13.86 8.12
N SER A 65 -21.28 13.55 7.38
CA SER A 65 -22.37 14.50 7.08
C SER A 65 -23.73 13.83 7.08
N ASP A 66 -24.80 14.60 7.29
CA ASP A 66 -26.23 14.25 7.28
C ASP A 66 -26.75 13.63 5.95
N ASP A 67 -25.85 13.01 5.20
CA ASP A 67 -26.20 12.30 3.98
C ASP A 67 -27.00 11.02 4.31
N THR A 68 -28.02 10.76 3.53
CA THR A 68 -28.88 9.59 3.67
C THR A 68 -28.05 8.29 3.64
N ILE A 69 -28.47 7.26 4.39
CA ILE A 69 -27.85 5.92 4.44
C ILE A 69 -27.52 5.42 3.01
N LEU A 70 -28.36 5.74 2.06
CA LEU A 70 -28.23 5.33 0.68
C LEU A 70 -27.05 6.01 -0.06
N SER A 71 -26.78 7.27 0.22
CA SER A 71 -25.61 7.98 -0.38
C SER A 71 -24.30 7.41 0.13
N GLY A 72 -24.23 7.05 1.41
CA GLY A 72 -23.08 6.37 2.00
C GLY A 72 -22.84 4.98 1.38
N MET A 73 -23.92 4.20 1.19
CA MET A 73 -23.83 2.88 0.55
C MET A 73 -23.38 2.98 -0.92
N ARG A 74 -23.89 3.95 -1.68
CA ARG A 74 -23.46 4.19 -3.07
C ARG A 74 -21.98 4.50 -3.15
N ALA A 75 -21.47 5.39 -2.29
CA ALA A 75 -20.06 5.73 -2.24
C ALA A 75 -19.18 4.51 -1.90
N GLN A 76 -19.61 3.65 -0.98
CA GLN A 76 -18.95 2.38 -0.67
C GLN A 76 -18.92 1.43 -1.87
N ALA A 77 -20.05 1.30 -2.59
CA ALA A 77 -20.15 0.44 -3.76
C ALA A 77 -19.29 0.98 -4.93
N GLU A 78 -19.28 2.30 -5.16
CA GLU A 78 -18.41 2.93 -6.16
C GLU A 78 -16.93 2.66 -5.89
N LEU A 79 -16.50 2.83 -4.63
CA LEU A 79 -15.13 2.51 -4.24
C LEU A 79 -14.80 1.04 -4.50
N ALA A 80 -15.69 0.13 -4.08
CA ALA A 80 -15.48 -1.30 -4.28
C ALA A 80 -15.36 -1.65 -5.77
N VAL A 81 -16.23 -1.08 -6.61
CA VAL A 81 -16.20 -1.26 -8.07
C VAL A 81 -14.89 -0.74 -8.66
N GLU A 82 -14.38 0.38 -8.19
CA GLU A 82 -13.13 0.93 -8.70
C GLU A 82 -11.90 0.12 -8.28
N THR A 83 -11.88 -0.43 -7.08
CA THR A 83 -10.65 -0.91 -6.44
C THR A 83 -10.55 -2.42 -6.30
N ALA A 84 -11.67 -3.13 -6.13
CA ALA A 84 -11.64 -4.55 -5.82
C ALA A 84 -11.57 -5.43 -7.07
N SER A 85 -10.89 -6.57 -6.94
CA SER A 85 -10.94 -7.68 -7.91
C SER A 85 -12.21 -8.50 -7.73
N VAL A 86 -12.69 -8.67 -6.49
CA VAL A 86 -13.92 -9.34 -6.12
C VAL A 86 -14.65 -8.52 -5.08
N ILE A 87 -15.98 -8.45 -5.16
CA ILE A 87 -16.82 -7.71 -4.22
C ILE A 87 -17.65 -8.69 -3.41
N ILE A 88 -17.60 -8.63 -2.08
CA ILE A 88 -18.51 -9.33 -1.18
C ILE A 88 -19.64 -8.36 -0.81
N PHE A 89 -20.83 -8.60 -1.31
CA PHE A 89 -22.00 -7.82 -0.94
C PHE A 89 -22.71 -8.49 0.23
N VAL A 90 -22.67 -7.83 1.39
CA VAL A 90 -23.20 -8.38 2.66
C VAL A 90 -24.60 -7.86 2.92
N THR A 91 -25.53 -8.78 3.11
CA THR A 91 -26.91 -8.55 3.53
C THR A 91 -27.19 -9.21 4.87
N ASP A 92 -28.38 -9.03 5.44
CA ASP A 92 -28.76 -9.52 6.76
C ASP A 92 -30.03 -10.39 6.67
N LEU A 93 -29.90 -11.67 7.00
CA LEU A 93 -31.00 -12.63 6.97
C LEU A 93 -32.19 -12.14 7.81
N LYS A 94 -31.92 -11.58 9.01
CA LYS A 94 -33.01 -11.23 9.97
C LYS A 94 -33.86 -10.05 9.50
N SER A 95 -33.31 -9.17 8.68
CA SER A 95 -34.06 -8.02 8.13
C SER A 95 -34.59 -8.23 6.72
N GLY A 96 -34.24 -9.35 6.09
CA GLY A 96 -34.65 -9.67 4.72
C GLY A 96 -34.03 -8.71 3.70
N VAL A 97 -34.49 -8.81 2.46
CA VAL A 97 -34.11 -7.93 1.35
C VAL A 97 -34.79 -6.58 1.50
N THR A 98 -34.01 -5.50 1.42
CA THR A 98 -34.51 -4.12 1.50
C THR A 98 -34.35 -3.38 0.16
N ALA A 99 -35.11 -2.31 -0.05
CA ALA A 99 -35.00 -1.45 -1.25
C ALA A 99 -33.57 -0.92 -1.43
N ALA A 100 -32.85 -0.64 -0.34
CA ALA A 100 -31.46 -0.21 -0.40
C ALA A 100 -30.51 -1.34 -0.91
N ASP A 101 -30.78 -2.59 -0.51
CA ASP A 101 -30.02 -3.74 -1.01
C ASP A 101 -30.26 -3.95 -2.51
N GLU A 102 -31.52 -3.78 -2.99
CA GLU A 102 -31.87 -3.88 -4.41
C GLU A 102 -31.18 -2.82 -5.26
N GLU A 103 -31.16 -1.57 -4.78
CA GLU A 103 -30.52 -0.48 -5.49
C GLU A 103 -29.00 -0.68 -5.63
N ILE A 104 -28.32 -1.06 -4.55
CA ILE A 104 -26.90 -1.35 -4.56
C ILE A 104 -26.59 -2.58 -5.42
N ALA A 105 -27.40 -3.64 -5.31
CA ALA A 105 -27.27 -4.82 -6.18
C ALA A 105 -27.38 -4.45 -7.66
N ALA A 106 -28.34 -3.58 -8.04
CA ALA A 106 -28.48 -3.10 -9.40
C ALA A 106 -27.27 -2.30 -9.89
N MET A 107 -26.64 -1.52 -9.01
CA MET A 107 -25.42 -0.76 -9.31
C MET A 107 -24.22 -1.72 -9.47
N LEU A 108 -24.05 -2.67 -8.55
CA LEU A 108 -22.95 -3.64 -8.59
C LEU A 108 -23.02 -4.51 -9.84
N ARG A 109 -24.21 -4.98 -10.25
CA ARG A 109 -24.41 -5.77 -11.49
C ARG A 109 -23.87 -5.05 -12.74
N LYS A 110 -24.01 -3.73 -12.81
CA LYS A 110 -23.53 -2.92 -13.94
C LYS A 110 -22.00 -2.79 -14.01
N SER A 111 -21.31 -3.13 -12.94
CA SER A 111 -19.84 -2.99 -12.85
C SER A 111 -19.08 -4.03 -13.67
N GLY A 112 -19.68 -5.18 -13.97
CA GLY A 112 -19.04 -6.30 -14.64
C GLY A 112 -18.01 -7.05 -13.78
N LYS A 113 -17.86 -6.69 -12.50
CA LYS A 113 -16.95 -7.37 -11.57
C LYS A 113 -17.61 -8.59 -10.92
N PRO A 114 -16.83 -9.62 -10.51
CA PRO A 114 -17.33 -10.72 -9.72
C PRO A 114 -17.90 -10.20 -8.39
N ILE A 115 -19.18 -10.56 -8.11
CA ILE A 115 -19.88 -10.16 -6.90
C ILE A 115 -20.36 -11.42 -6.20
N LEU A 116 -19.97 -11.59 -4.94
CA LEU A 116 -20.40 -12.68 -4.08
C LEU A 116 -21.47 -12.16 -3.11
N LEU A 117 -22.65 -12.73 -3.16
CA LEU A 117 -23.74 -12.37 -2.25
C LEU A 117 -23.58 -13.13 -0.95
N CYS A 118 -23.26 -12.42 0.13
CA CYS A 118 -23.10 -12.95 1.47
C CYS A 118 -24.33 -12.59 2.32
N VAL A 119 -25.11 -13.57 2.70
CA VAL A 119 -26.23 -13.40 3.64
C VAL A 119 -25.72 -13.70 5.04
N ASN A 120 -25.55 -12.65 5.83
CA ASN A 120 -25.01 -12.75 7.20
C ASN A 120 -26.11 -12.95 8.24
N LYS A 121 -25.70 -13.31 9.46
CA LYS A 121 -26.54 -13.65 10.61
C LYS A 121 -27.34 -14.94 10.44
N CYS A 122 -26.83 -15.86 9.62
CA CYS A 122 -27.28 -17.24 9.55
C CYS A 122 -26.75 -18.02 10.77
N ASP A 123 -27.27 -17.73 11.95
CA ASP A 123 -26.73 -18.25 13.21
C ASP A 123 -27.21 -19.68 13.51
N ALA A 124 -28.28 -20.13 12.87
CA ALA A 124 -28.82 -21.51 13.01
C ALA A 124 -27.91 -22.50 12.27
N VAL A 125 -27.75 -23.69 12.89
CA VAL A 125 -27.05 -24.82 12.28
C VAL A 125 -28.09 -25.72 11.65
N GLY A 126 -27.96 -26.08 10.38
CA GLY A 126 -28.87 -26.92 9.64
C GLY A 126 -29.35 -26.28 8.33
N ASP A 127 -30.55 -26.70 7.87
CA ASP A 127 -31.08 -26.18 6.62
C ASP A 127 -31.39 -24.68 6.70
N MET A 128 -31.17 -23.98 5.58
CA MET A 128 -31.43 -22.55 5.50
C MET A 128 -32.97 -22.30 5.58
N PRO A 129 -33.39 -21.28 6.35
CA PRO A 129 -34.79 -20.93 6.45
C PRO A 129 -35.34 -20.41 5.11
N PRO A 130 -36.65 -20.48 4.88
CA PRO A 130 -37.28 -20.06 3.62
C PRO A 130 -36.92 -18.61 3.21
N GLU A 131 -36.78 -17.71 4.17
CA GLU A 131 -36.45 -16.32 3.97
C GLU A 131 -35.04 -16.13 3.32
N PHE A 132 -34.16 -17.12 3.46
CA PHE A 132 -32.87 -17.11 2.82
C PHE A 132 -32.96 -17.11 1.30
N TYR A 133 -33.96 -17.80 0.75
CA TYR A 133 -34.13 -17.93 -0.69
C TYR A 133 -34.66 -16.66 -1.36
N GLU A 134 -35.17 -15.68 -0.60
CA GLU A 134 -35.58 -14.37 -1.12
C GLU A 134 -34.37 -13.58 -1.67
N PHE A 135 -33.18 -13.84 -1.16
CA PHE A 135 -31.95 -13.13 -1.61
C PHE A 135 -31.56 -13.48 -3.05
N TYR A 136 -32.06 -14.56 -3.64
CA TYR A 136 -31.89 -14.81 -5.08
C TYR A 136 -32.54 -13.73 -5.96
N ASN A 137 -33.54 -13.00 -5.46
CA ASN A 137 -34.20 -11.91 -6.18
C ASN A 137 -33.25 -10.72 -6.45
N LEU A 138 -32.15 -10.61 -5.71
CA LEU A 138 -31.12 -9.59 -5.98
C LEU A 138 -30.39 -9.82 -7.31
N GLY A 139 -30.50 -11.01 -7.92
CA GLY A 139 -29.94 -11.31 -9.25
C GLY A 139 -28.41 -11.18 -9.32
N LEU A 140 -27.74 -11.53 -8.23
CA LEU A 140 -26.27 -11.60 -8.11
C LEU A 140 -25.82 -13.07 -8.17
N SER A 141 -24.69 -13.40 -7.54
CA SER A 141 -24.28 -14.80 -7.37
C SER A 141 -25.27 -15.59 -6.49
N GLU A 142 -25.10 -16.91 -6.44
CA GLU A 142 -25.76 -17.75 -5.44
C GLU A 142 -25.49 -17.22 -4.03
N PRO A 143 -26.54 -17.05 -3.18
CA PRO A 143 -26.37 -16.55 -1.83
C PRO A 143 -25.57 -17.52 -0.97
N ILE A 144 -24.54 -17.00 -0.28
CA ILE A 144 -23.72 -17.76 0.67
C ILE A 144 -24.14 -17.37 2.08
N GLY A 145 -24.69 -18.31 2.82
CA GLY A 145 -25.11 -18.10 4.22
C GLY A 145 -23.91 -18.08 5.15
N VAL A 146 -23.77 -17.00 5.92
CA VAL A 146 -22.63 -16.82 6.84
C VAL A 146 -23.12 -16.39 8.23
N SER A 147 -22.49 -16.89 9.27
CA SER A 147 -22.55 -16.31 10.60
C SER A 147 -21.20 -15.68 10.96
N SER A 148 -21.08 -14.39 10.82
CA SER A 148 -19.83 -13.66 11.15
C SER A 148 -19.42 -13.82 12.61
N VAL A 149 -20.38 -13.98 13.52
CA VAL A 149 -20.16 -14.16 14.96
C VAL A 149 -19.58 -15.55 15.24
N HIS A 150 -20.23 -16.59 14.72
CA HIS A 150 -19.85 -17.99 14.98
C HIS A 150 -18.81 -18.50 13.99
N GLY A 151 -18.67 -17.89 12.81
CA GLY A 151 -17.74 -18.28 11.76
C GLY A 151 -18.24 -19.38 10.83
N HIS A 152 -19.53 -19.74 10.90
CA HIS A 152 -20.13 -20.68 9.98
C HIS A 152 -20.19 -20.07 8.57
N GLY A 153 -19.95 -20.88 7.52
CA GLY A 153 -19.98 -20.45 6.12
C GLY A 153 -18.83 -19.52 5.68
N THR A 154 -17.93 -19.13 6.59
CA THR A 154 -16.80 -18.24 6.23
C THR A 154 -15.78 -18.93 5.35
N GLY A 155 -15.61 -20.25 5.46
CA GLY A 155 -14.76 -21.06 4.60
C GLY A 155 -15.29 -21.12 3.17
N ASP A 156 -16.58 -21.37 3.01
CA ASP A 156 -17.25 -21.45 1.71
C ASP A 156 -17.21 -20.09 1.01
N LEU A 157 -17.39 -18.99 1.77
CA LEU A 157 -17.25 -17.63 1.24
C LEU A 157 -15.82 -17.36 0.75
N LEU A 158 -14.78 -17.77 1.50
CA LEU A 158 -13.38 -17.62 1.08
C LEU A 158 -13.05 -18.51 -0.12
N ASP A 159 -13.62 -19.71 -0.20
CA ASP A 159 -13.47 -20.59 -1.36
C ASP A 159 -14.07 -19.94 -2.61
N ALA A 160 -15.28 -19.40 -2.53
CA ALA A 160 -15.91 -18.65 -3.61
C ALA A 160 -15.11 -17.41 -4.00
N VAL A 161 -14.48 -16.71 -3.04
CA VAL A 161 -13.56 -15.61 -3.33
C VAL A 161 -12.40 -16.12 -4.18
N MET A 162 -11.74 -17.24 -3.77
CA MET A 162 -10.56 -17.76 -4.50
C MET A 162 -10.90 -18.18 -5.93
N GLU A 163 -12.08 -18.74 -6.17
CA GLU A 163 -12.56 -19.16 -7.48
C GLU A 163 -12.83 -17.98 -8.42
N ASN A 164 -13.20 -16.81 -7.86
CA ASN A 164 -13.51 -15.60 -8.61
C ASN A 164 -12.34 -14.61 -8.70
N LEU A 165 -11.22 -14.91 -8.05
CA LEU A 165 -10.02 -14.10 -8.21
C LEU A 165 -9.37 -14.34 -9.58
N PRO A 166 -8.87 -13.27 -10.23
CA PRO A 166 -8.14 -13.42 -11.47
C PRO A 166 -6.92 -14.34 -11.27
N ASP A 167 -6.66 -15.19 -12.28
CA ASP A 167 -5.48 -16.05 -12.29
C ASP A 167 -4.22 -15.18 -12.40
N LEU A 168 -3.49 -15.06 -11.30
CA LEU A 168 -2.22 -14.33 -11.25
C LEU A 168 -1.06 -15.07 -11.95
N SER A 169 -1.32 -16.27 -12.49
CA SER A 169 -0.32 -17.08 -13.20
C SER A 169 0.09 -16.50 -14.57
N PHE A 170 -0.64 -15.52 -15.07
CA PHE A 170 -0.38 -14.83 -16.34
C PHE A 170 -0.30 -13.31 -16.18
N SER A 171 0.29 -12.79 -15.10
CA SER A 171 0.82 -11.45 -15.20
C SER A 171 2.08 -11.57 -16.07
N ASP A 172 1.98 -11.17 -17.34
CA ASP A 172 3.11 -10.69 -18.14
C ASP A 172 3.68 -9.43 -17.46
N GLU A 173 4.14 -9.59 -16.20
CA GLU A 173 5.01 -8.61 -15.58
C GLU A 173 6.29 -8.68 -16.37
N ASP A 174 6.43 -7.80 -17.32
CA ASP A 174 7.71 -7.57 -17.97
C ASP A 174 8.69 -7.22 -16.84
N PRO A 175 9.67 -8.08 -16.55
CA PRO A 175 10.57 -7.91 -15.43
C PRO A 175 11.34 -6.59 -15.48
N ASP A 176 11.35 -5.93 -16.63
CA ASP A 176 12.03 -4.65 -16.85
C ASP A 176 11.12 -3.42 -16.59
N THR A 177 9.83 -3.62 -16.25
CA THR A 177 8.90 -2.52 -15.95
C THR A 177 8.96 -2.15 -14.47
N ILE A 178 9.22 -0.87 -14.17
CA ILE A 178 9.24 -0.36 -12.80
C ILE A 178 7.86 0.18 -12.42
N GLU A 179 7.26 -0.39 -11.39
CA GLU A 179 5.98 0.04 -10.83
C GLU A 179 6.17 1.27 -9.91
N VAL A 180 5.50 2.38 -10.24
CA VAL A 180 5.68 3.68 -9.57
C VAL A 180 4.36 4.18 -9.00
N ALA A 181 4.32 4.44 -7.68
CA ALA A 181 3.20 5.14 -7.06
C ALA A 181 3.55 6.62 -6.86
N VAL A 182 2.65 7.51 -7.28
CA VAL A 182 2.76 8.95 -7.04
C VAL A 182 1.81 9.32 -5.90
N ILE A 183 2.37 9.61 -4.73
CA ILE A 183 1.64 9.90 -3.49
C ILE A 183 1.95 11.30 -2.98
N GLY A 184 1.12 11.83 -2.11
CA GLY A 184 1.26 13.18 -1.54
C GLY A 184 -0.10 13.80 -1.23
N LYS A 185 -0.11 14.92 -0.52
CA LYS A 185 -1.33 15.66 -0.16
C LYS A 185 -2.14 16.10 -1.39
N PRO A 186 -3.43 16.44 -1.25
CA PRO A 186 -4.18 17.12 -2.31
C PRO A 186 -3.43 18.35 -2.83
N ASN A 187 -3.56 18.64 -4.11
CA ASN A 187 -2.97 19.81 -4.78
C ASN A 187 -1.42 19.89 -4.81
N ALA A 188 -0.69 18.86 -4.36
CA ALA A 188 0.78 18.78 -4.52
C ALA A 188 1.23 18.66 -5.99
N GLY A 189 0.29 18.46 -6.93
CA GLY A 189 0.56 18.43 -8.38
C GLY A 189 0.74 17.02 -8.95
N LYS A 190 0.26 15.98 -8.25
CA LYS A 190 0.31 14.58 -8.71
C LYS A 190 -0.30 14.39 -10.09
N SER A 191 -1.54 14.87 -10.29
CA SER A 191 -2.24 14.81 -11.59
C SER A 191 -1.50 15.58 -12.68
N SER A 192 -0.90 16.72 -12.34
CA SER A 192 -0.10 17.51 -13.29
C SER A 192 1.16 16.75 -13.73
N LEU A 193 1.82 16.05 -12.81
CA LEU A 193 2.98 15.22 -13.13
C LEU A 193 2.58 14.07 -14.06
N VAL A 194 1.55 13.32 -13.72
CA VAL A 194 1.06 12.21 -14.54
C VAL A 194 0.64 12.69 -15.94
N ASN A 195 -0.12 13.79 -16.02
CA ASN A 195 -0.54 14.35 -17.31
C ASN A 195 0.66 14.82 -18.16
N LYS A 196 1.67 15.43 -17.53
CA LYS A 196 2.88 15.87 -18.23
C LYS A 196 3.66 14.67 -18.78
N ILE A 197 3.86 13.62 -17.96
CA ILE A 197 4.53 12.39 -18.35
C ILE A 197 3.79 11.66 -19.49
N SER A 198 2.44 11.62 -19.42
CA SER A 198 1.60 10.96 -20.43
C SER A 198 1.47 11.75 -21.73
N GLY A 199 1.69 13.07 -21.71
CA GLY A 199 1.54 13.97 -22.86
C GLY A 199 2.83 14.27 -23.62
N GLU A 200 3.97 13.71 -23.25
CA GLU A 200 5.22 13.89 -24.01
C GLU A 200 5.23 12.99 -25.25
N GLU A 201 5.52 13.57 -26.43
CA GLU A 201 5.55 12.89 -27.74
C GLU A 201 6.52 11.67 -27.83
N ARG A 202 7.31 11.45 -26.79
CA ARG A 202 8.27 10.35 -26.66
C ARG A 202 7.79 9.21 -25.75
N SER A 203 6.58 9.32 -25.21
CA SER A 203 5.98 8.30 -24.34
C SER A 203 4.96 7.51 -25.13
N ILE A 204 5.22 6.24 -25.39
CA ILE A 204 4.21 5.35 -25.93
C ILE A 204 3.27 4.99 -24.78
N VAL A 205 2.13 5.65 -24.72
CA VAL A 205 1.04 5.25 -23.83
C VAL A 205 0.28 4.14 -24.55
N SER A 206 0.50 2.89 -24.16
CA SER A 206 -0.22 1.78 -24.78
C SER A 206 -1.57 1.58 -24.08
N ASP A 207 -2.62 2.06 -24.72
CA ASP A 207 -4.01 1.62 -24.45
C ASP A 207 -4.25 0.25 -25.11
N ILE A 208 -3.51 -0.78 -24.71
CA ILE A 208 -3.77 -2.14 -25.20
C ILE A 208 -4.98 -2.67 -24.44
N ALA A 209 -6.14 -2.58 -25.06
CA ALA A 209 -7.35 -3.28 -24.62
C ALA A 209 -7.08 -4.80 -24.73
N GLY A 210 -6.97 -5.48 -23.58
CA GLY A 210 -6.85 -6.95 -23.55
C GLY A 210 -5.75 -7.51 -22.65
N THR A 211 -4.86 -6.68 -22.11
CA THR A 211 -3.98 -7.12 -21.01
C THR A 211 -4.67 -6.84 -19.66
N THR A 212 -4.57 -7.78 -18.74
CA THR A 212 -5.12 -7.71 -17.36
C THR A 212 -4.50 -6.63 -16.46
N ARG A 213 -3.95 -5.55 -17.06
CA ARG A 213 -3.53 -4.33 -16.36
C ARG A 213 -4.77 -3.48 -16.13
N ASP A 214 -4.98 -3.08 -14.89
CA ASP A 214 -6.10 -2.22 -14.52
C ASP A 214 -6.15 -1.00 -15.45
N ALA A 215 -7.31 -0.70 -16.02
CA ALA A 215 -7.57 0.48 -16.87
C ALA A 215 -7.30 1.83 -16.14
N ILE A 216 -6.70 1.77 -14.98
CA ILE A 216 -6.44 2.82 -14.01
C ILE A 216 -4.95 3.25 -14.03
N ASP A 217 -4.07 2.40 -14.56
CA ASP A 217 -2.61 2.63 -14.59
C ASP A 217 -2.17 3.29 -15.90
N THR A 218 -0.98 3.91 -15.89
CA THR A 218 -0.39 4.52 -17.10
C THR A 218 1.01 3.95 -17.33
N LEU A 219 1.14 3.16 -18.40
CA LEU A 219 2.43 2.68 -18.87
C LEU A 219 3.13 3.78 -19.67
N VAL A 220 4.38 4.05 -19.34
CA VAL A 220 5.25 5.04 -19.99
C VAL A 220 6.54 4.36 -20.40
N GLU A 221 6.86 4.38 -21.68
CA GLU A 221 8.13 3.90 -22.22
C GLU A 221 8.93 5.09 -22.76
N ASN A 222 10.17 5.23 -22.30
CA ASN A 222 11.06 6.30 -22.73
C ASN A 222 12.52 5.84 -22.76
N LYS A 223 13.45 6.76 -23.08
CA LYS A 223 14.90 6.46 -23.12
C LYS A 223 15.52 5.92 -21.83
N PHE A 224 14.83 6.04 -20.69
CA PHE A 224 15.29 5.57 -19.37
C PHE A 224 14.79 4.16 -19.04
N GLY A 225 13.73 3.69 -19.70
CA GLY A 225 13.14 2.38 -19.50
C GLY A 225 11.61 2.40 -19.55
N ARG A 226 11.01 1.37 -18.99
CA ARG A 226 9.57 1.19 -18.87
C ARG A 226 9.11 1.45 -17.43
N PHE A 227 8.09 2.27 -17.29
CA PHE A 227 7.54 2.67 -15.99
C PHE A 227 6.01 2.53 -16.02
N ASN A 228 5.44 1.88 -15.03
CA ASN A 228 4.00 1.82 -14.87
C ASN A 228 3.58 2.69 -13.69
N PHE A 229 2.90 3.81 -13.97
CA PHE A 229 2.37 4.70 -12.95
C PHE A 229 1.01 4.21 -12.48
N ILE A 230 0.92 3.80 -11.22
CA ILE A 230 -0.22 3.13 -10.61
C ILE A 230 -1.30 4.14 -10.22
N ASP A 231 -2.58 3.76 -10.39
CA ASP A 231 -3.80 4.54 -10.00
C ASP A 231 -3.86 5.95 -10.61
N THR A 232 -3.45 6.10 -11.85
CA THR A 232 -3.43 7.40 -12.52
C THR A 232 -4.83 7.89 -12.90
N ALA A 233 -5.81 7.01 -13.14
CA ALA A 233 -7.20 7.42 -13.42
C ALA A 233 -7.86 8.08 -12.20
N GLY A 234 -7.57 7.60 -10.99
CA GLY A 234 -7.97 8.28 -9.76
C GLY A 234 -7.38 9.68 -9.63
N LEU A 235 -6.16 9.90 -10.11
CA LEU A 235 -5.51 11.20 -10.15
C LEU A 235 -6.09 12.12 -11.24
N ARG A 236 -6.52 11.58 -12.40
CA ARG A 236 -7.11 12.35 -13.51
C ARG A 236 -8.54 12.78 -13.23
N ARG A 237 -9.37 11.94 -12.58
CA ARG A 237 -10.78 12.24 -12.27
C ARG A 237 -10.96 13.30 -11.18
N LYS A 238 -10.04 13.42 -10.22
CA LYS A 238 -10.10 14.41 -9.12
C LYS A 238 -10.04 15.86 -9.56
N SER A 239 -9.65 16.17 -10.78
CA SER A 239 -9.70 17.55 -11.30
C SER A 239 -11.13 18.09 -11.47
N LYS A 240 -12.17 17.26 -11.30
CA LYS A 240 -13.58 17.62 -11.52
C LYS A 240 -14.50 17.51 -10.32
N ILE A 241 -14.06 16.90 -9.19
CA ILE A 241 -14.90 16.73 -7.99
C ILE A 241 -14.05 17.09 -6.78
N GLU A 242 -14.18 18.32 -6.31
CA GLU A 242 -13.60 18.80 -5.05
C GLU A 242 -14.42 18.31 -3.85
N ASP A 243 -13.72 18.00 -2.76
CA ASP A 243 -14.15 18.05 -1.36
C ASP A 243 -15.06 16.97 -0.75
N LYS A 244 -15.00 15.71 -1.17
CA LYS A 244 -15.55 14.69 -0.23
C LYS A 244 -14.64 13.47 -0.18
N ILE A 245 -13.96 13.28 0.98
CA ILE A 245 -13.38 12.00 1.40
C ILE A 245 -11.83 11.99 1.42
N GLU A 246 -11.27 12.61 2.44
CA GLU A 246 -9.85 12.48 2.81
C GLU A 246 -9.47 11.01 3.07
N LYS A 247 -10.35 10.24 3.72
CA LYS A 247 -10.20 8.80 4.00
C LYS A 247 -10.00 7.94 2.72
N TYR A 248 -10.71 8.24 1.61
CA TYR A 248 -10.53 7.55 0.33
C TYR A 248 -9.17 7.84 -0.31
N SER A 249 -8.66 9.05 -0.12
CA SER A 249 -7.36 9.43 -0.64
C SER A 249 -6.24 8.62 0.01
N VAL A 250 -6.34 8.37 1.32
CA VAL A 250 -5.36 7.57 2.09
C VAL A 250 -5.44 6.10 1.68
N LEU A 251 -6.64 5.55 1.52
CA LEU A 251 -6.82 4.16 1.08
C LEU A 251 -6.21 3.92 -0.31
N ARG A 252 -6.54 4.80 -1.29
CA ARG A 252 -5.95 4.71 -2.64
C ARG A 252 -4.43 4.84 -2.62
N ALA A 253 -3.90 5.79 -1.84
CA ALA A 253 -2.47 5.92 -1.68
C ALA A 253 -1.84 4.63 -1.16
N LYS A 254 -2.46 3.98 -0.17
CA LYS A 254 -1.96 2.71 0.37
C LYS A 254 -1.99 1.58 -0.65
N MET A 255 -3.07 1.46 -1.42
CA MET A 255 -3.20 0.46 -2.48
C MET A 255 -2.15 0.67 -3.58
N ALA A 256 -1.95 1.92 -4.00
CA ALA A 256 -0.89 2.25 -4.96
C ALA A 256 0.50 1.94 -4.40
N ILE A 257 0.77 2.28 -3.14
CA ILE A 257 2.02 1.97 -2.44
C ILE A 257 2.25 0.46 -2.43
N GLU A 258 1.25 -0.36 -2.11
CA GLU A 258 1.42 -1.81 -2.02
C GLU A 258 1.87 -2.44 -3.33
N ARG A 259 1.34 -1.97 -4.46
CA ARG A 259 1.72 -2.44 -5.81
C ARG A 259 3.06 -1.90 -6.28
N ALA A 260 3.48 -0.73 -5.80
CA ALA A 260 4.66 -0.04 -6.29
C ALA A 260 5.99 -0.70 -5.89
N ASN A 261 6.99 -0.56 -6.77
CA ASN A 261 8.40 -0.77 -6.45
C ASN A 261 9.02 0.50 -5.85
N VAL A 262 8.62 1.67 -6.38
CA VAL A 262 9.14 2.98 -5.97
C VAL A 262 7.98 3.93 -5.71
N CYS A 263 8.01 4.62 -4.57
CA CYS A 263 7.06 5.66 -4.19
C CYS A 263 7.66 7.05 -4.42
N VAL A 264 7.01 7.84 -5.26
CA VAL A 264 7.31 9.26 -5.51
C VAL A 264 6.43 10.09 -4.58
N ILE A 265 7.03 10.64 -3.51
CA ILE A 265 6.35 11.42 -2.48
C ILE A 265 6.38 12.89 -2.90
N MET A 266 5.24 13.42 -3.37
CA MET A 266 5.15 14.78 -3.87
C MET A 266 4.79 15.77 -2.77
N ILE A 267 5.61 16.82 -2.66
CA ILE A 267 5.44 17.96 -1.74
C ILE A 267 5.21 19.21 -2.57
N ASP A 268 4.32 20.08 -2.11
CA ASP A 268 4.14 21.42 -2.67
C ASP A 268 5.29 22.32 -2.23
N GLY A 269 6.09 22.81 -3.18
CA GLY A 269 7.22 23.68 -2.88
C GLY A 269 6.81 25.06 -2.35
N THR A 270 5.58 25.49 -2.59
CA THR A 270 5.05 26.79 -2.10
C THR A 270 4.58 26.73 -0.65
N ASP A 271 3.94 25.62 -0.25
CA ASP A 271 3.44 25.43 1.11
C ASP A 271 4.52 24.89 2.06
N GLY A 272 5.50 24.20 1.52
CA GLY A 272 6.49 23.46 2.28
C GLY A 272 5.97 22.15 2.85
N PHE A 273 6.68 21.61 3.83
CA PHE A 273 6.35 20.38 4.53
C PHE A 273 5.18 20.57 5.51
N THR A 274 4.28 19.61 5.53
CA THR A 274 3.12 19.57 6.41
C THR A 274 3.00 18.22 7.13
N GLU A 275 2.24 18.17 8.22
CA GLU A 275 1.96 16.92 8.94
C GLU A 275 1.29 15.86 8.05
N GLN A 276 0.47 16.28 7.09
CA GLN A 276 -0.16 15.38 6.12
C GLN A 276 0.86 14.72 5.19
N ASP A 277 1.92 15.44 4.78
CA ASP A 277 3.02 14.89 4.00
C ASP A 277 3.78 13.82 4.80
N SER A 278 3.97 14.04 6.11
CA SER A 278 4.56 13.04 7.02
C SER A 278 3.73 11.77 7.12
N LYS A 279 2.41 11.90 7.27
CA LYS A 279 1.50 10.74 7.34
C LYS A 279 1.56 9.90 6.05
N VAL A 280 1.50 10.55 4.89
CA VAL A 280 1.56 9.85 3.59
C VAL A 280 2.92 9.19 3.36
N ALA A 281 4.01 9.87 3.73
CA ALA A 281 5.36 9.30 3.64
C ALA A 281 5.55 8.11 4.60
N GLY A 282 4.98 8.19 5.80
CA GLY A 282 4.97 7.11 6.79
C GLY A 282 4.37 5.82 6.25
N LEU A 283 3.27 5.90 5.47
CA LEU A 283 2.66 4.72 4.85
C LEU A 283 3.63 4.00 3.88
N ALA A 284 4.42 4.73 3.11
CA ALA A 284 5.40 4.13 2.20
C ALA A 284 6.55 3.46 2.97
N LEU A 285 7.00 4.10 4.07
CA LEU A 285 8.02 3.55 4.95
C LEU A 285 7.58 2.27 5.65
N GLU A 286 6.37 2.25 6.23
CA GLU A 286 5.78 1.07 6.89
C GLU A 286 5.70 -0.13 5.95
N GLN A 287 5.35 0.12 4.68
CA GLN A 287 5.33 -0.91 3.64
C GLN A 287 6.73 -1.32 3.14
N GLY A 288 7.77 -0.65 3.61
CA GLY A 288 9.16 -0.94 3.22
C GLY A 288 9.45 -0.61 1.76
N LYS A 289 8.78 0.38 1.18
CA LYS A 289 8.95 0.74 -0.23
C LYS A 289 10.14 1.68 -0.44
N ALA A 290 10.76 1.59 -1.60
CA ALA A 290 11.75 2.57 -2.03
C ALA A 290 11.07 3.93 -2.25
N CYS A 291 11.71 5.03 -1.82
CA CYS A 291 11.08 6.34 -1.76
C CYS A 291 11.97 7.44 -2.35
N ILE A 292 11.32 8.38 -3.04
CA ILE A 292 11.93 9.62 -3.54
C ILE A 292 11.05 10.78 -3.07
N ILE A 293 11.65 11.80 -2.47
CA ILE A 293 10.95 13.04 -2.09
C ILE A 293 11.05 14.02 -3.25
N VAL A 294 9.91 14.44 -3.77
CA VAL A 294 9.80 15.34 -4.93
C VAL A 294 9.16 16.65 -4.50
N VAL A 295 9.93 17.72 -4.51
CA VAL A 295 9.44 19.08 -4.28
C VAL A 295 9.00 19.65 -5.62
N ASN A 296 7.67 19.75 -5.80
CA ASN A 296 7.03 20.24 -7.02
C ASN A 296 6.71 21.74 -6.94
N LYS A 297 6.26 22.29 -8.06
CA LYS A 297 5.96 23.73 -8.25
C LYS A 297 7.19 24.62 -8.05
N TRP A 298 8.38 24.08 -8.34
CA TRP A 298 9.63 24.79 -8.17
C TRP A 298 9.80 25.98 -9.12
N ASP A 299 8.94 26.08 -10.15
CA ASP A 299 8.89 27.22 -11.08
C ASP A 299 8.38 28.52 -10.45
N ILE A 300 7.50 28.42 -9.44
CA ILE A 300 6.84 29.57 -8.79
C ILE A 300 7.42 29.89 -7.40
N VAL A 301 8.33 29.07 -6.88
CA VAL A 301 9.03 29.37 -5.63
C VAL A 301 10.01 30.54 -5.86
N GLU A 302 9.95 31.56 -5.01
CA GLU A 302 10.93 32.65 -5.03
C GLU A 302 12.33 32.11 -4.69
N LYS A 303 13.32 32.46 -5.52
CA LYS A 303 14.66 31.86 -5.45
C LYS A 303 15.71 32.92 -5.25
N ASP A 304 16.51 32.70 -4.24
CA ASP A 304 17.86 33.26 -4.12
C ASP A 304 18.93 32.19 -4.36
N GLY A 305 20.19 32.53 -4.31
CA GLY A 305 21.28 31.59 -4.55
C GLY A 305 21.37 30.45 -3.53
N GLN A 306 20.69 30.53 -2.39
CA GLN A 306 20.77 29.57 -1.29
C GLN A 306 19.42 28.85 -1.01
N THR A 307 18.35 29.25 -1.68
CA THR A 307 16.98 28.74 -1.44
C THR A 307 16.91 27.22 -1.53
N MET A 308 17.56 26.61 -2.51
CA MET A 308 17.52 25.15 -2.69
C MET A 308 18.22 24.40 -1.54
N ASP A 309 19.35 24.90 -1.07
CA ASP A 309 20.12 24.27 -0.01
C ASP A 309 19.46 24.46 1.36
N SER A 310 18.89 25.64 1.62
CA SER A 310 18.13 25.90 2.84
C SER A 310 16.86 25.05 2.88
N TYR A 311 16.15 24.89 1.75
CA TYR A 311 14.97 24.05 1.64
C TYR A 311 15.33 22.57 1.87
N ARG A 312 16.43 22.09 1.27
CA ARG A 312 16.93 20.73 1.46
C ARG A 312 17.32 20.44 2.91
N LYS A 313 17.96 21.39 3.59
CA LYS A 313 18.31 21.27 5.02
C LYS A 313 17.04 21.18 5.89
N LYS A 314 16.03 22.00 5.62
CA LYS A 314 14.76 21.97 6.33
C LYS A 314 14.06 20.62 6.14
N LEU A 315 13.92 20.15 4.90
CA LEU A 315 13.34 18.86 4.61
C LEU A 315 14.12 17.69 5.24
N ALA A 316 15.43 17.75 5.32
CA ALA A 316 16.23 16.71 5.98
C ALA A 316 15.93 16.59 7.49
N VAL A 317 15.55 17.69 8.13
CA VAL A 317 15.07 17.68 9.53
C VAL A 317 13.64 17.14 9.60
N ASP A 318 12.74 17.64 8.76
CA ASP A 318 11.34 17.29 8.73
C ASP A 318 11.12 15.80 8.37
N PHE A 319 11.94 15.27 7.44
CA PHE A 319 11.97 13.86 7.04
C PHE A 319 13.11 13.06 7.66
N SER A 320 13.50 13.38 8.89
CA SER A 320 14.61 12.67 9.57
C SER A 320 14.36 11.16 9.70
N PHE A 321 13.11 10.73 9.74
CA PHE A 321 12.69 9.32 9.73
C PHE A 321 12.89 8.62 8.36
N MET A 322 13.08 9.39 7.27
CA MET A 322 13.34 8.93 5.90
C MET A 322 14.62 9.54 5.32
N SER A 323 15.66 9.72 6.14
CA SER A 323 16.93 10.34 5.74
C SER A 323 17.64 9.64 4.57
N PHE A 324 17.24 8.42 4.23
CA PHE A 324 17.72 7.65 3.10
C PHE A 324 17.11 8.09 1.76
N ALA A 325 15.97 8.80 1.77
CA ALA A 325 15.24 9.17 0.56
C ALA A 325 15.88 10.39 -0.11
N PRO A 326 16.28 10.30 -1.40
CA PRO A 326 16.81 11.44 -2.14
C PRO A 326 15.73 12.48 -2.38
N ILE A 327 16.17 13.77 -2.43
CA ILE A 327 15.29 14.91 -2.65
C ILE A 327 15.57 15.51 -4.03
N ILE A 328 14.52 15.63 -4.85
CA ILE A 328 14.59 16.30 -6.15
C ILE A 328 13.56 17.44 -6.24
N PHE A 329 13.94 18.54 -6.90
CA PHE A 329 13.09 19.71 -7.11
C PHE A 329 12.67 19.75 -8.59
N ILE A 330 11.35 19.72 -8.85
CA ILE A 330 10.79 19.69 -10.20
C ILE A 330 9.72 20.77 -10.41
N SER A 331 9.32 20.97 -11.67
CA SER A 331 8.05 21.58 -12.01
C SER A 331 7.28 20.66 -12.95
N ALA A 332 6.22 20.05 -12.44
CA ALA A 332 5.32 19.22 -13.25
C ALA A 332 4.64 20.05 -14.35
N LYS A 333 4.41 21.35 -14.14
CA LYS A 333 3.80 22.27 -15.09
C LYS A 333 4.72 22.55 -16.29
N THR A 334 5.96 22.88 -16.04
CA THR A 334 6.93 23.26 -17.10
C THR A 334 7.70 22.06 -17.67
N GLY A 335 7.69 20.91 -17.00
CA GLY A 335 8.52 19.74 -17.36
C GLY A 335 9.94 19.80 -16.80
N GLN A 336 10.28 20.83 -16.00
CA GLN A 336 11.62 20.99 -15.48
C GLN A 336 12.05 19.81 -14.63
N ARG A 337 13.19 19.17 -14.99
CA ARG A 337 13.84 18.04 -14.31
C ARG A 337 13.01 16.74 -14.24
N ILE A 338 12.02 16.54 -15.12
CA ILE A 338 11.29 15.27 -15.20
C ILE A 338 12.22 14.16 -15.68
N ASP A 339 13.09 14.39 -16.65
CA ASP A 339 14.11 13.42 -17.10
C ASP A 339 14.96 12.93 -15.92
N LYS A 340 15.40 13.86 -15.05
CA LYS A 340 16.17 13.50 -13.86
C LYS A 340 15.35 12.69 -12.83
N LEU A 341 14.05 12.89 -12.79
CA LEU A 341 13.17 12.08 -11.95
C LEU A 341 13.13 10.62 -12.46
N PHE A 342 13.04 10.38 -13.77
CA PHE A 342 13.11 9.04 -14.32
C PHE A 342 14.47 8.34 -14.05
N GLU A 343 15.58 9.06 -14.22
CA GLU A 343 16.91 8.55 -13.86
C GLU A 343 16.96 8.15 -12.38
N LEU A 344 16.41 8.99 -11.50
CA LEU A 344 16.39 8.77 -10.06
C LEU A 344 15.50 7.60 -9.68
N ILE A 345 14.32 7.43 -10.30
CA ILE A 345 13.44 6.27 -10.09
C ILE A 345 14.18 4.98 -10.43
N LYS A 346 14.84 4.92 -11.59
CA LYS A 346 15.63 3.75 -12.03
C LYS A 346 16.78 3.45 -11.06
N TYR A 347 17.50 4.49 -10.63
CA TYR A 347 18.61 4.36 -9.68
C TYR A 347 18.13 3.80 -8.33
N VAL A 348 17.08 4.39 -7.75
CA VAL A 348 16.51 3.97 -6.46
C VAL A 348 15.95 2.54 -6.54
N TYR A 349 15.31 2.19 -7.65
CA TYR A 349 14.86 0.80 -7.89
C TYR A 349 16.03 -0.18 -7.88
N ALA A 350 17.13 0.15 -8.57
CA ALA A 350 18.33 -0.67 -8.59
C ALA A 350 18.97 -0.82 -7.20
N GLN A 351 18.97 0.26 -6.40
CA GLN A 351 19.43 0.23 -5.00
C GLN A 351 18.57 -0.68 -4.14
N ASN A 352 17.24 -0.66 -4.33
CA ASN A 352 16.30 -1.49 -3.58
C ASN A 352 16.42 -2.99 -3.94
N ALA A 353 16.70 -3.29 -5.20
CA ALA A 353 16.89 -4.65 -5.70
C ALA A 353 18.31 -5.20 -5.47
N MET A 354 19.23 -4.39 -4.92
CA MET A 354 20.64 -4.76 -4.78
C MET A 354 20.82 -6.00 -3.90
N ARG A 355 21.59 -6.98 -4.40
CA ARG A 355 21.99 -8.17 -3.65
C ARG A 355 23.45 -8.06 -3.23
N ILE A 356 23.69 -8.07 -1.93
CA ILE A 356 25.02 -7.99 -1.33
C ILE A 356 25.44 -9.40 -0.89
N SER A 357 26.63 -9.81 -1.25
CA SER A 357 27.14 -11.13 -0.84
C SER A 357 27.42 -11.21 0.67
N THR A 358 27.18 -12.37 1.25
CA THR A 358 27.42 -12.64 2.68
C THR A 358 28.86 -12.34 3.09
N GLY A 359 29.86 -12.62 2.23
CA GLY A 359 31.25 -12.30 2.51
C GLY A 359 31.47 -10.80 2.73
N LYS A 360 31.02 -9.96 1.78
CA LYS A 360 31.15 -8.49 1.91
C LYS A 360 30.42 -7.93 3.13
N LEU A 361 29.24 -8.49 3.47
CA LEU A 361 28.51 -8.08 4.69
C LEU A 361 29.31 -8.42 5.96
N ASN A 362 29.97 -9.57 6.01
CA ASN A 362 30.75 -9.97 7.18
C ASN A 362 32.09 -9.23 7.28
N ASP A 363 32.69 -8.82 6.15
CA ASP A 363 33.85 -7.93 6.15
C ASP A 363 33.51 -6.56 6.79
N ILE A 364 32.34 -5.98 6.40
CA ILE A 364 31.82 -4.73 7.00
C ILE A 364 31.50 -4.95 8.49
N LEU A 365 30.88 -6.06 8.84
CA LEU A 365 30.57 -6.37 10.24
C LEU A 365 31.84 -6.45 11.09
N ALA A 366 32.88 -7.11 10.59
CA ALA A 366 34.16 -7.22 11.28
C ALA A 366 34.82 -5.84 11.46
N ASP A 367 34.85 -5.01 10.41
CA ASP A 367 35.37 -3.65 10.48
C ASP A 367 34.55 -2.77 11.45
N ALA A 368 33.22 -2.81 11.35
CA ALA A 368 32.33 -2.06 12.23
C ALA A 368 32.49 -2.44 13.71
N THR A 369 32.53 -3.74 14.01
CA THR A 369 32.69 -4.25 15.39
C THR A 369 34.08 -3.98 15.96
N SER A 370 35.12 -3.82 15.12
CA SER A 370 36.46 -3.42 15.52
C SER A 370 36.54 -1.94 15.90
N ARG A 371 35.83 -1.07 15.15
CA ARG A 371 35.79 0.38 15.40
C ARG A 371 34.92 0.76 16.59
N VAL A 372 33.73 0.18 16.68
CA VAL A 372 32.78 0.40 17.77
C VAL A 372 32.40 -0.92 18.36
N GLN A 373 32.87 -1.18 19.58
CA GLN A 373 32.59 -2.43 20.26
C GLN A 373 31.09 -2.62 20.53
N PRO A 374 30.56 -3.84 20.31
CA PRO A 374 29.18 -4.15 20.64
C PRO A 374 28.84 -3.86 22.11
N PRO A 375 27.60 -3.45 22.40
CA PRO A 375 27.15 -3.08 23.75
C PRO A 375 27.28 -4.21 24.75
N THR A 376 27.43 -3.83 26.02
CA THR A 376 27.48 -4.73 27.17
C THR A 376 26.40 -4.32 28.16
N ASP A 377 25.57 -5.25 28.60
CA ASP A 377 24.59 -5.03 29.66
C ASP A 377 24.77 -6.11 30.75
N LYS A 378 24.75 -5.68 32.02
CA LYS A 378 24.90 -6.55 33.22
C LYS A 378 26.05 -7.56 33.10
N GLY A 379 27.21 -7.13 32.58
CA GLY A 379 28.40 -7.97 32.40
C GLY A 379 28.32 -8.93 31.19
N LYS A 380 27.22 -8.99 30.45
CA LYS A 380 27.09 -9.78 29.22
C LYS A 380 27.31 -8.89 28.01
N ARG A 381 28.28 -9.26 27.17
CA ARG A 381 28.59 -8.52 25.94
C ARG A 381 27.84 -9.11 24.76
N LEU A 382 27.27 -8.25 23.90
CA LEU A 382 26.73 -8.65 22.61
C LEU A 382 27.85 -9.22 21.73
N ARG A 383 27.61 -10.39 21.15
CA ARG A 383 28.47 -11.02 20.14
C ARG A 383 27.61 -11.24 18.88
N ILE A 384 27.99 -10.62 17.77
CA ILE A 384 27.38 -10.86 16.48
C ILE A 384 28.27 -11.83 15.74
N TYR A 385 27.72 -12.98 15.36
CA TYR A 385 28.50 -14.06 14.76
C TYR A 385 28.67 -13.87 13.25
N TYR A 386 27.58 -13.52 12.58
CA TYR A 386 27.58 -13.23 11.14
C TYR A 386 26.30 -12.51 10.75
N MET A 387 26.33 -11.93 9.57
CA MET A 387 25.19 -11.24 8.96
C MET A 387 24.99 -11.73 7.52
N THR A 388 23.74 -11.87 7.08
CA THR A 388 23.39 -12.24 5.71
C THR A 388 22.20 -11.43 5.23
N GLN A 389 22.05 -11.27 3.92
CA GLN A 389 20.87 -10.64 3.32
C GLN A 389 19.83 -11.71 2.98
N ALA A 390 18.68 -11.68 3.66
CA ALA A 390 17.59 -12.61 3.44
C ALA A 390 16.76 -12.28 2.19
N SER A 391 16.46 -10.99 1.98
CA SER A 391 15.65 -10.53 0.84
C SER A 391 16.14 -9.19 0.29
N THR A 392 15.64 -8.87 -0.90
CA THR A 392 15.68 -7.54 -1.53
C THR A 392 14.26 -6.97 -1.54
N CYS A 393 14.10 -5.69 -1.86
CA CYS A 393 12.81 -5.01 -2.02
C CYS A 393 11.86 -5.10 -0.81
N PRO A 394 12.27 -4.67 0.40
CA PRO A 394 13.49 -3.95 0.75
C PRO A 394 14.64 -4.88 1.16
N PRO A 395 15.90 -4.37 1.11
CA PRO A 395 17.05 -5.09 1.65
C PRO A 395 16.83 -5.45 3.11
N THR A 396 16.81 -6.74 3.41
CA THR A 396 16.57 -7.28 4.75
C THR A 396 17.80 -8.05 5.20
N PHE A 397 18.44 -7.58 6.25
CA PHE A 397 19.63 -8.20 6.82
C PHE A 397 19.28 -8.99 8.08
N VAL A 398 19.74 -10.23 8.14
CA VAL A 398 19.60 -11.09 9.33
C VAL A 398 20.94 -11.13 10.04
N CYS A 399 20.95 -10.66 11.29
CA CYS A 399 22.10 -10.69 12.17
C CYS A 399 21.94 -11.81 13.20
N PHE A 400 22.88 -12.73 13.25
CA PHE A 400 22.89 -13.80 14.23
C PHE A 400 23.80 -13.43 15.39
N CYS A 401 23.25 -13.45 16.60
CA CYS A 401 23.94 -13.03 17.83
C CYS A 401 23.79 -14.06 18.96
N ASN A 402 24.46 -13.77 20.08
CA ASN A 402 24.36 -14.60 21.29
C ASN A 402 23.11 -14.31 22.13
N ASN A 403 22.60 -13.07 22.08
CA ASN A 403 21.39 -12.65 22.81
C ASN A 403 20.80 -11.41 22.12
N LYS A 404 19.53 -11.50 21.70
CA LYS A 404 18.80 -10.44 21.01
C LYS A 404 18.51 -9.21 21.88
N ASP A 405 18.31 -9.41 23.19
CA ASP A 405 18.00 -8.33 24.13
C ASP A 405 19.18 -7.36 24.31
N LEU A 406 20.40 -7.81 24.01
CA LEU A 406 21.59 -6.97 24.01
C LEU A 406 21.75 -6.14 22.72
N PHE A 407 20.95 -6.43 21.68
CA PHE A 407 21.04 -5.75 20.40
C PHE A 407 20.29 -4.42 20.43
N HIS A 408 20.90 -3.43 21.05
CA HIS A 408 20.27 -2.11 21.24
C HIS A 408 20.05 -1.40 19.91
N PHE A 409 18.94 -0.67 19.77
CA PHE A 409 18.56 0.08 18.59
C PHE A 409 19.67 1.01 18.05
N SER A 410 20.41 1.69 18.94
CA SER A 410 21.51 2.55 18.54
C SER A 410 22.64 1.82 17.82
N TYR A 411 22.93 0.56 18.24
CA TYR A 411 23.93 -0.26 17.59
C TYR A 411 23.46 -0.79 16.23
N GLN A 412 22.18 -1.15 16.13
CA GLN A 412 21.55 -1.49 14.84
C GLN A 412 21.68 -0.32 13.85
N ARG A 413 21.34 0.90 14.28
CA ARG A 413 21.48 2.11 13.45
C ARG A 413 22.93 2.39 13.05
N TYR A 414 23.88 2.12 13.94
CA TYR A 414 25.29 2.22 13.60
C TYR A 414 25.68 1.24 12.49
N LEU A 415 25.29 -0.03 12.58
CA LEU A 415 25.56 -1.04 11.56
C LEU A 415 24.89 -0.68 10.23
N GLU A 416 23.65 -0.20 10.25
CA GLU A 416 22.97 0.28 9.07
C GLU A 416 23.77 1.41 8.37
N ASN A 417 24.25 2.38 9.13
CA ASN A 417 25.05 3.47 8.60
C ASN A 417 26.36 2.96 7.98
N GLN A 418 26.99 1.93 8.56
CA GLN A 418 28.21 1.33 7.99
C GLN A 418 27.90 0.64 6.64
N ILE A 419 26.80 -0.09 6.55
CA ILE A 419 26.36 -0.73 5.28
C ILE A 419 26.04 0.36 4.23
N ARG A 420 25.31 1.40 4.60
CA ARG A 420 24.99 2.51 3.70
C ARG A 420 26.22 3.28 3.22
N SER A 421 27.22 3.45 4.06
CA SER A 421 28.46 4.14 3.67
C SER A 421 29.23 3.40 2.59
N VAL A 422 29.09 2.06 2.50
CA VAL A 422 29.80 1.23 1.51
C VAL A 422 28.95 1.00 0.25
N PHE A 423 27.65 0.73 0.40
CA PHE A 423 26.78 0.31 -0.70
C PHE A 423 25.82 1.41 -1.18
N GLY A 424 25.70 2.52 -0.47
CA GLY A 424 24.72 3.57 -0.75
C GLY A 424 23.35 3.23 -0.19
N LEU A 425 22.63 2.33 -0.83
CA LEU A 425 21.24 1.99 -0.52
C LEU A 425 20.34 3.23 -0.41
N GLU A 426 20.63 4.22 -1.26
CA GLU A 426 19.89 5.48 -1.32
C GLU A 426 18.46 5.23 -1.84
N GLY A 427 17.49 5.91 -1.23
CA GLY A 427 16.08 5.77 -1.59
C GLY A 427 15.41 4.50 -1.06
N THR A 428 16.12 3.63 -0.35
CA THR A 428 15.54 2.37 0.12
C THR A 428 15.64 2.20 1.64
N PRO A 429 14.55 1.82 2.32
CA PRO A 429 14.60 1.43 3.72
C PRO A 429 15.36 0.11 3.89
N VAL A 430 16.00 -0.05 5.02
CA VAL A 430 16.72 -1.27 5.39
C VAL A 430 16.02 -1.92 6.57
N LYS A 431 15.77 -3.22 6.48
CA LYS A 431 15.23 -4.01 7.59
C LYS A 431 16.31 -4.86 8.23
N PHE A 432 16.33 -4.87 9.57
CA PHE A 432 17.18 -5.77 10.34
C PHE A 432 16.31 -6.78 11.08
N VAL A 433 16.69 -8.06 10.99
CA VAL A 433 16.11 -9.15 11.75
C VAL A 433 17.20 -9.71 12.64
N ILE A 434 17.02 -9.64 13.95
CA ILE A 434 17.97 -10.15 14.92
C ILE A 434 17.53 -11.54 15.34
N ARG A 435 18.42 -12.52 15.22
CA ARG A 435 18.18 -13.91 15.64
C ARG A 435 19.26 -14.41 16.60
N GLU A 436 18.86 -15.20 17.57
CA GLU A 436 19.80 -15.92 18.39
C GLU A 436 20.30 -17.18 17.66
N ARG A 437 21.54 -17.58 17.94
CA ARG A 437 22.11 -18.78 17.35
C ARG A 437 21.39 -20.02 17.90
N GLY A 438 20.64 -20.71 17.04
CA GLY A 438 19.82 -21.88 17.37
C GLY A 438 18.32 -21.67 17.32
N GLU A 439 17.81 -20.42 17.18
CA GLU A 439 16.42 -20.17 16.80
C GLU A 439 16.19 -20.61 15.34
N LYS A 440 15.21 -21.53 15.14
CA LYS A 440 14.77 -22.00 13.81
C LYS A 440 13.80 -21.01 13.18
#